data_e1fd28bc6d2fded91a90270cf2a69ec3
#
_entry.id   e1fd28bc6d2fded91a90270cf2a69ec3
#
_cell.length_a   1.000
_cell.length_b   1.000
_cell.length_c   1.000
_cell.angle_alpha   90.00
_cell.angle_beta   90.00
_cell.angle_gamma   90.00
#
_symmetry.space_group_name_H-M   'P 1'
#
loop_
_entity.id
_entity.type
_entity.pdbx_description
1 polymer ?
#
loop_
_entity_poly.entity_id
_entity_poly.type
_entity_poly.pdbx_seq_one_letter_code
_entity_poly.pdbx_strand_id
1 'polypeptide(L)'
;MTEDTESLRERIAVELIAARGRTTLLTTAVDEPDLIRQHSPLMSPLVWDLAHVANQEELWLLREVGGRTPMHPEIDPLYDAFEHPRAKRPALPLLAPGEARGYGHEVRGRVLDLLERTTFGETRLTDGGFAFGMIAQHEAQHDETMLATHQLRSGAATNKRCIPR
;
A
#
# COMPACT_ATOMS: atom_id res chain seq x y z
N MET A 1 29.38 -5.98 -6.92
CA MET A 1 28.26 -5.94 -5.96
C MET A 1 28.80 -6.62 -4.71
N THR A 2 28.74 -5.94 -3.58
CA THR A 2 29.24 -6.52 -2.32
C THR A 2 28.14 -7.42 -1.72
N GLU A 3 28.53 -8.48 -1.00
CA GLU A 3 27.62 -9.40 -0.29
C GLU A 3 26.62 -8.65 0.61
N ASP A 4 27.02 -7.51 1.16
CA ASP A 4 26.21 -6.62 1.98
C ASP A 4 25.06 -5.94 1.18
N THR A 5 25.31 -5.56 -0.08
CA THR A 5 24.30 -4.94 -0.96
C THR A 5 23.22 -5.95 -1.37
N GLU A 6 23.58 -7.20 -1.66
CA GLU A 6 22.63 -8.25 -2.00
C GLU A 6 21.77 -8.61 -0.80
N SER A 7 22.36 -8.78 0.38
CA SER A 7 21.63 -9.00 1.63
C SER A 7 20.64 -7.87 1.96
N LEU A 8 21.01 -6.60 1.67
CA LEU A 8 20.09 -5.47 1.84
C LEU A 8 18.91 -5.57 0.88
N ARG A 9 19.15 -5.89 -0.40
CA ARG A 9 18.11 -6.03 -1.42
C ARG A 9 17.11 -7.13 -1.06
N GLU A 10 17.61 -8.30 -0.65
CA GLU A 10 16.78 -9.42 -0.21
C GLU A 10 15.91 -9.05 0.99
N ARG A 11 16.46 -8.39 2.01
CA ARG A 11 15.69 -7.92 3.17
C ARG A 11 14.60 -6.95 2.78
N ILE A 12 14.89 -5.97 1.91
CA ILE A 12 13.90 -5.02 1.40
C ILE A 12 12.79 -5.76 0.66
N ALA A 13 13.12 -6.69 -0.22
CA ALA A 13 12.12 -7.47 -0.96
C ALA A 13 11.19 -8.24 0.00
N VAL A 14 11.76 -8.89 1.01
CA VAL A 14 11.00 -9.63 2.02
C VAL A 14 10.03 -8.70 2.77
N GLU A 15 10.48 -7.54 3.22
CA GLU A 15 9.65 -6.58 3.95
C GLU A 15 8.51 -6.03 3.08
N LEU A 16 8.79 -5.66 1.83
CA LEU A 16 7.78 -5.19 0.89
C LEU A 16 6.72 -6.27 0.61
N ILE A 17 7.14 -7.51 0.38
CA ILE A 17 6.25 -8.65 0.13
C ILE A 17 5.40 -8.93 1.38
N ALA A 18 6.00 -8.92 2.57
CA ALA A 18 5.30 -9.18 3.82
C ALA A 18 4.26 -8.08 4.13
N ALA A 19 4.60 -6.79 3.91
CA ALA A 19 3.66 -5.68 4.08
C ALA A 19 2.44 -5.86 3.17
N ARG A 20 2.63 -6.08 1.86
CA ARG A 20 1.53 -6.30 0.93
C ARG A 20 0.74 -7.58 1.24
N GLY A 21 1.37 -8.61 1.78
CA GLY A 21 0.70 -9.81 2.24
C GLY A 21 -0.31 -9.50 3.36
N ARG A 22 0.05 -8.65 4.33
CA ARG A 22 -0.85 -8.19 5.40
C ARG A 22 -2.00 -7.35 4.84
N THR A 23 -1.71 -6.35 4.00
CA THR A 23 -2.74 -5.54 3.31
C THR A 23 -3.73 -6.43 2.56
N THR A 24 -3.25 -7.45 1.85
CA THR A 24 -4.08 -8.40 1.12
C THR A 24 -5.00 -9.18 2.07
N LEU A 25 -4.46 -9.71 3.17
CA LEU A 25 -5.26 -10.44 4.17
C LEU A 25 -6.38 -9.56 4.75
N LEU A 26 -6.06 -8.33 5.12
CA LEU A 26 -7.01 -7.38 5.70
C LEU A 26 -8.13 -6.99 4.71
N THR A 27 -7.79 -6.81 3.44
CA THR A 27 -8.76 -6.38 2.41
C THR A 27 -9.53 -7.53 1.78
N THR A 28 -9.08 -8.78 1.92
CA THR A 28 -9.82 -9.98 1.50
C THR A 28 -10.65 -10.61 2.59
N ALA A 29 -10.50 -10.18 3.85
CA ALA A 29 -11.28 -10.65 4.98
C ALA A 29 -12.74 -10.15 4.98
N VAL A 30 -13.09 -9.24 4.07
CA VAL A 30 -14.42 -8.63 3.93
C VAL A 30 -14.93 -8.80 2.50
N ASP A 31 -16.24 -8.67 2.31
CA ASP A 31 -16.84 -8.59 0.98
C ASP A 31 -16.63 -7.20 0.35
N GLU A 32 -16.95 -7.05 -0.94
CA GLU A 32 -16.75 -5.77 -1.65
C GLU A 32 -17.63 -4.63 -1.10
N PRO A 33 -18.90 -4.83 -0.73
CA PRO A 33 -19.68 -3.79 -0.07
C PRO A 33 -19.05 -3.26 1.22
N ASP A 34 -18.49 -4.14 2.04
CA ASP A 34 -17.80 -3.75 3.27
C ASP A 34 -16.43 -3.11 2.99
N LEU A 35 -15.78 -3.47 1.91
CA LEU A 35 -14.52 -2.86 1.49
C LEU A 35 -14.71 -1.38 1.08
N ILE A 36 -15.83 -1.07 0.43
CA ILE A 36 -16.17 0.29 -0.04
C ILE A 36 -16.77 1.15 1.09
N ARG A 37 -17.47 0.52 2.03
CA ARG A 37 -18.18 1.24 3.10
C ARG A 37 -17.22 1.90 4.08
N GLN A 38 -17.53 3.13 4.50
CA GLN A 38 -16.91 3.73 5.68
C GLN A 38 -17.58 3.20 6.95
N HIS A 39 -16.85 2.44 7.75
CA HIS A 39 -17.35 1.84 8.98
C HIS A 39 -17.35 2.77 10.19
N SER A 40 -16.57 3.83 10.12
CA SER A 40 -16.48 4.87 11.15
C SER A 40 -15.98 6.18 10.50
N PRO A 41 -16.49 7.35 10.91
CA PRO A 41 -16.00 8.65 10.42
C PRO A 41 -14.52 8.90 10.81
N LEU A 42 -13.98 8.12 11.76
CA LEU A 42 -12.57 8.16 12.16
C LEU A 42 -11.66 7.38 11.21
N MET A 43 -12.24 6.53 10.35
CA MET A 43 -11.49 5.64 9.45
C MET A 43 -11.86 5.91 8.00
N SER A 44 -10.96 5.56 7.09
CA SER A 44 -11.24 5.53 5.65
C SER A 44 -12.04 4.29 5.28
N PRO A 45 -12.71 4.27 4.11
CA PRO A 45 -13.05 3.01 3.47
C PRO A 45 -11.78 2.17 3.25
N LEU A 46 -11.85 0.86 3.47
CA LEU A 46 -10.69 -0.04 3.29
C LEU A 46 -10.13 0.02 1.85
N VAL A 47 -11.00 0.20 0.85
CA VAL A 47 -10.58 0.36 -0.55
C VAL A 47 -9.75 1.62 -0.77
N TRP A 48 -10.00 2.69 0.00
CA TRP A 48 -9.18 3.90 -0.06
C TRP A 48 -7.76 3.62 0.44
N ASP A 49 -7.62 2.95 1.61
CA ASP A 49 -6.31 2.60 2.17
C ASP A 49 -5.55 1.67 1.21
N LEU A 50 -6.23 0.69 0.61
CA LEU A 50 -5.64 -0.24 -0.37
C LEU A 50 -5.03 0.49 -1.58
N ALA A 51 -5.75 1.43 -2.17
CA ALA A 51 -5.25 2.19 -3.32
C ALA A 51 -4.23 3.27 -2.91
N HIS A 52 -4.40 3.88 -1.73
CA HIS A 52 -3.49 4.88 -1.21
C HIS A 52 -2.08 4.32 -0.96
N VAL A 53 -1.95 3.15 -0.35
CA VAL A 53 -0.62 2.55 -0.12
C VAL A 53 0.08 2.26 -1.44
N ALA A 54 -0.65 1.83 -2.47
CA ALA A 54 -0.10 1.60 -3.81
C ALA A 54 0.29 2.92 -4.50
N ASN A 55 -0.54 3.97 -4.37
CA ASN A 55 -0.25 5.29 -4.94
C ASN A 55 1.01 5.92 -4.32
N GLN A 56 1.17 5.82 -3.00
CA GLN A 56 2.37 6.30 -2.33
C GLN A 56 3.62 5.48 -2.69
N GLU A 57 3.48 4.18 -2.87
CA GLU A 57 4.55 3.32 -3.36
C GLU A 57 4.98 3.71 -4.77
N GLU A 58 4.03 3.94 -5.68
CA GLU A 58 4.32 4.44 -7.04
C GLU A 58 5.04 5.79 -6.97
N LEU A 59 4.50 6.75 -6.21
CA LEU A 59 5.05 8.08 -6.09
C LEU A 59 6.52 8.05 -5.64
N TRP A 60 6.80 7.40 -4.53
CA TRP A 60 8.12 7.43 -3.92
C TRP A 60 9.13 6.52 -4.61
N LEU A 61 8.73 5.33 -5.02
CA LEU A 61 9.68 4.36 -5.56
C LEU A 61 9.77 4.42 -7.08
N LEU A 62 8.65 4.39 -7.81
CA LEU A 62 8.72 4.39 -9.26
C LEU A 62 9.07 5.77 -9.82
N ARG A 63 8.50 6.84 -9.26
CA ARG A 63 8.71 8.20 -9.78
C ARG A 63 9.95 8.84 -9.18
N GLU A 64 10.05 8.97 -7.85
CA GLU A 64 11.16 9.70 -7.21
C GLU A 64 12.48 8.93 -7.26
N VAL A 65 12.48 7.63 -6.97
CA VAL A 65 13.69 6.79 -7.05
C VAL A 65 13.96 6.36 -8.50
N GLY A 66 12.94 5.86 -9.18
CA GLY A 66 13.07 5.25 -10.50
C GLY A 66 12.98 6.21 -11.68
N GLY A 67 12.63 7.49 -11.45
CA GLY A 67 12.49 8.51 -12.51
C GLY A 67 11.39 8.19 -13.53
N ARG A 68 10.37 7.41 -13.16
CA ARG A 68 9.29 7.01 -14.06
C ARG A 68 8.19 8.07 -14.12
N THR A 69 7.50 8.12 -15.25
CA THR A 69 6.26 8.91 -15.38
C THR A 69 5.12 8.25 -14.57
N PRO A 70 4.15 9.04 -14.07
CA PRO A 70 2.97 8.51 -13.42
C PRO A 70 2.24 7.48 -14.27
N MET A 71 1.76 6.40 -13.67
CA MET A 71 0.96 5.40 -14.37
C MET A 71 -0.48 5.89 -14.60
N HIS A 72 -1.06 6.52 -13.59
CA HIS A 72 -2.42 7.01 -13.55
C HIS A 72 -2.48 8.38 -12.85
N PRO A 73 -2.01 9.48 -13.51
CA PRO A 73 -1.96 10.79 -12.85
C PRO A 73 -3.34 11.32 -12.44
N GLU A 74 -4.40 10.85 -13.07
CA GLU A 74 -5.78 11.24 -12.78
C GLU A 74 -6.27 10.75 -11.41
N ILE A 75 -5.67 9.71 -10.84
CA ILE A 75 -6.06 9.20 -9.52
C ILE A 75 -5.25 9.82 -8.37
N ASP A 76 -4.13 10.45 -8.64
CA ASP A 76 -3.26 11.01 -7.59
C ASP A 76 -4.02 11.93 -6.61
N PRO A 77 -4.88 12.86 -7.08
CA PRO A 77 -5.63 13.72 -6.15
C PRO A 77 -6.58 12.95 -5.23
N LEU A 78 -7.09 11.78 -5.65
CA LEU A 78 -8.05 10.99 -4.87
C LEU A 78 -7.40 10.37 -3.63
N TYR A 79 -6.10 10.11 -3.71
CA TYR A 79 -5.35 9.39 -2.67
C TYR A 79 -4.38 10.29 -1.91
N ASP A 80 -4.50 11.62 -2.04
CA ASP A 80 -3.78 12.56 -1.19
C ASP A 80 -4.45 12.66 0.19
N ALA A 81 -3.75 12.15 1.21
CA ALA A 81 -4.25 12.12 2.58
C ALA A 81 -4.36 13.51 3.22
N PHE A 82 -3.61 14.50 2.73
CA PHE A 82 -3.64 15.86 3.23
C PHE A 82 -4.81 16.67 2.65
N GLU A 83 -5.19 16.38 1.40
CA GLU A 83 -6.33 17.06 0.75
C GLU A 83 -7.69 16.52 1.22
N HIS A 84 -7.74 15.23 1.56
CA HIS A 84 -9.01 14.55 1.85
C HIS A 84 -9.08 14.04 3.30
N PRO A 85 -9.76 14.76 4.20
CA PRO A 85 -10.11 14.26 5.53
C PRO A 85 -10.89 12.94 5.43
N ARG A 86 -10.64 12.02 6.36
CA ARG A 86 -11.24 10.68 6.35
C ARG A 86 -12.76 10.67 6.16
N ALA A 87 -13.47 11.59 6.81
CA ALA A 87 -14.93 11.70 6.71
C ALA A 87 -15.45 12.04 5.29
N LYS A 88 -14.60 12.60 4.42
CA LYS A 88 -14.96 12.97 3.04
C LYS A 88 -14.58 11.92 2.00
N ARG A 89 -13.70 10.97 2.35
CA ARG A 89 -13.20 9.95 1.42
C ARG A 89 -14.29 9.07 0.79
N PRO A 90 -15.40 8.71 1.48
CA PRO A 90 -16.47 7.92 0.86
C PRO A 90 -17.18 8.58 -0.32
N ALA A 91 -17.12 9.92 -0.41
CA ALA A 91 -17.75 10.68 -1.50
C ALA A 91 -16.84 10.86 -2.74
N LEU A 92 -15.59 10.41 -2.66
CA LEU A 92 -14.65 10.47 -3.77
C LEU A 92 -14.96 9.37 -4.80
N PRO A 93 -14.68 9.60 -6.08
CA PRO A 93 -14.79 8.58 -7.13
C PRO A 93 -13.61 7.59 -7.05
N LEU A 94 -13.58 6.80 -5.97
CA LEU A 94 -12.50 5.86 -5.70
C LEU A 94 -12.45 4.74 -6.74
N LEU A 95 -11.29 4.14 -6.94
CA LEU A 95 -11.15 2.93 -7.73
C LEU A 95 -12.04 1.81 -7.17
N ALA A 96 -12.67 1.07 -8.05
CA ALA A 96 -13.39 -0.14 -7.65
C ALA A 96 -12.41 -1.17 -7.02
N PRO A 97 -12.88 -2.07 -6.15
CA PRO A 97 -12.03 -3.05 -5.47
C PRO A 97 -11.09 -3.82 -6.39
N GLY A 98 -11.58 -4.28 -7.53
CA GLY A 98 -10.78 -4.98 -8.54
C GLY A 98 -9.69 -4.11 -9.17
N GLU A 99 -10.02 -2.85 -9.48
CA GLU A 99 -9.09 -1.87 -10.03
C GLU A 99 -7.99 -1.51 -9.01
N ALA A 100 -8.37 -1.28 -7.75
CA ALA A 100 -7.43 -0.98 -6.66
C ALA A 100 -6.44 -2.14 -6.43
N ARG A 101 -6.92 -3.39 -6.45
CA ARG A 101 -6.06 -4.58 -6.35
C ARG A 101 -5.13 -4.71 -7.56
N GLY A 102 -5.66 -4.53 -8.78
CA GLY A 102 -4.88 -4.59 -10.02
C GLY A 102 -3.76 -3.54 -10.03
N TYR A 103 -4.10 -2.31 -9.69
CA TYR A 103 -3.16 -1.21 -9.55
C TYR A 103 -2.06 -1.52 -8.53
N GLY A 104 -2.41 -1.96 -7.33
CA GLY A 104 -1.45 -2.32 -6.29
C GLY A 104 -0.54 -3.48 -6.69
N HIS A 105 -1.06 -4.46 -7.42
CA HIS A 105 -0.27 -5.58 -7.96
C HIS A 105 0.74 -5.12 -9.01
N GLU A 106 0.30 -4.27 -9.93
CA GLU A 106 1.16 -3.74 -11.00
C GLU A 106 2.28 -2.86 -10.43
N VAL A 107 1.95 -1.94 -9.50
CA VAL A 107 2.94 -1.09 -8.84
C VAL A 107 4.00 -1.93 -8.14
N ARG A 108 3.59 -2.90 -7.30
CA ARG A 108 4.52 -3.77 -6.57
C ARG A 108 5.42 -4.58 -7.50
N GLY A 109 4.90 -5.13 -8.59
CA GLY A 109 5.71 -5.84 -9.57
C GLY A 109 6.80 -4.94 -10.16
N ARG A 110 6.44 -3.73 -10.57
CA ARG A 110 7.40 -2.74 -11.10
C ARG A 110 8.41 -2.25 -10.05
N VAL A 111 8.01 -2.17 -8.77
CA VAL A 111 8.90 -1.78 -7.67
C VAL A 111 9.93 -2.88 -7.39
N LEU A 112 9.54 -4.14 -7.41
CA LEU A 112 10.48 -5.25 -7.26
C LEU A 112 11.48 -5.29 -8.44
N ASP A 113 11.02 -5.06 -9.67
CA ASP A 113 11.89 -4.91 -10.83
C ASP A 113 12.85 -3.71 -10.73
N LEU A 114 12.40 -2.61 -10.13
CA LEU A 114 13.25 -1.46 -9.84
C LEU A 114 14.31 -1.78 -8.79
N LEU A 115 13.91 -2.45 -7.70
CA LEU A 115 14.78 -2.84 -6.60
C LEU A 115 15.97 -3.68 -7.09
N GLU A 116 15.73 -4.63 -8.02
CA GLU A 116 16.80 -5.45 -8.62
C GLU A 116 17.89 -4.63 -9.32
N ARG A 117 17.52 -3.45 -9.85
CA ARG A 117 18.40 -2.57 -10.63
C ARG A 117 18.88 -1.35 -9.84
N THR A 118 18.39 -1.15 -8.63
CA THR A 118 18.74 0.02 -7.82
C THR A 118 20.18 -0.09 -7.31
N THR A 119 20.95 0.98 -7.53
CA THR A 119 22.25 1.18 -6.86
C THR A 119 22.01 1.95 -5.57
N PHE A 120 22.32 1.32 -4.44
CA PHE A 120 22.18 1.95 -3.14
C PHE A 120 23.31 2.96 -2.88
N GLY A 121 22.99 4.05 -2.19
CA GLY A 121 23.97 5.07 -1.78
C GLY A 121 24.21 6.19 -2.81
N GLU A 122 23.59 6.15 -3.99
CA GLU A 122 23.74 7.22 -4.98
C GLU A 122 22.97 8.51 -4.64
N THR A 123 21.86 8.35 -3.95
CA THR A 123 21.00 9.47 -3.50
C THR A 123 20.57 9.27 -2.06
N ARG A 124 20.05 10.34 -1.43
CA ARG A 124 19.46 10.23 -0.08
C ARG A 124 18.30 9.23 -0.01
N LEU A 125 17.56 9.06 -1.10
CA LEU A 125 16.42 8.12 -1.16
C LEU A 125 16.89 6.66 -1.26
N THR A 126 18.05 6.41 -1.89
CA THR A 126 18.61 5.07 -2.05
C THR A 126 19.63 4.70 -0.97
N ASP A 127 20.06 5.66 -0.14
CA ASP A 127 21.04 5.42 0.92
C ASP A 127 20.47 4.43 1.96
N GLY A 128 21.18 3.32 2.17
CA GLY A 128 20.73 2.24 3.05
C GLY A 128 19.36 1.67 2.70
N GLY A 129 18.83 1.91 1.49
CA GLY A 129 17.49 1.49 1.09
C GLY A 129 16.36 2.34 1.70
N PHE A 130 16.65 3.58 2.12
CA PHE A 130 15.75 4.44 2.90
C PHE A 130 14.33 4.52 2.34
N ALA A 131 14.15 4.87 1.06
CA ALA A 131 12.82 5.04 0.47
C ALA A 131 12.01 3.74 0.46
N PHE A 132 12.65 2.62 0.19
CA PHE A 132 12.01 1.30 0.22
C PHE A 132 11.55 0.93 1.63
N GLY A 133 12.40 1.14 2.64
CA GLY A 133 12.04 0.92 4.05
C GLY A 133 10.92 1.85 4.52
N MET A 134 10.95 3.12 4.11
CA MET A 134 9.89 4.10 4.39
C MET A 134 8.54 3.62 3.82
N ILE A 135 8.50 3.11 2.59
CA ILE A 135 7.28 2.62 1.97
C ILE A 135 6.78 1.35 2.64
N ALA A 136 7.65 0.39 2.98
CA ALA A 136 7.25 -0.79 3.73
C ALA A 136 6.62 -0.42 5.08
N GLN A 137 7.19 0.55 5.78
CA GLN A 137 6.68 1.04 7.05
C GLN A 137 5.38 1.84 6.89
N HIS A 138 5.24 2.65 5.83
CA HIS A 138 4.00 3.36 5.51
C HIS A 138 2.85 2.38 5.29
N GLU A 139 3.06 1.32 4.50
CA GLU A 139 2.06 0.26 4.30
C GLU A 139 1.71 -0.43 5.63
N ALA A 140 2.70 -0.75 6.48
CA ALA A 140 2.45 -1.33 7.81
C ALA A 140 1.62 -0.40 8.72
N GLN A 141 1.80 0.92 8.66
CA GLN A 141 0.96 1.87 9.39
C GLN A 141 -0.49 1.87 8.89
N HIS A 142 -0.69 1.70 7.58
CA HIS A 142 -2.04 1.55 7.01
C HIS A 142 -2.65 0.19 7.37
N ASP A 143 -1.87 -0.88 7.49
CA ASP A 143 -2.35 -2.18 8.02
C ASP A 143 -2.92 -2.02 9.44
N GLU A 144 -2.25 -1.27 10.33
CA GLU A 144 -2.78 -0.94 11.66
C GLU A 144 -4.09 -0.12 11.58
N THR A 145 -4.17 0.82 10.65
CA THR A 145 -5.41 1.58 10.41
C THR A 145 -6.54 0.69 9.91
N MET A 146 -6.27 -0.24 9.01
CA MET A 146 -7.24 -1.23 8.54
C MET A 146 -7.69 -2.18 9.66
N LEU A 147 -6.77 -2.63 10.53
CA LEU A 147 -7.10 -3.40 11.72
C LEU A 147 -8.05 -2.64 12.65
N ALA A 148 -7.79 -1.35 12.89
CA ALA A 148 -8.70 -0.49 13.66
C ALA A 148 -10.08 -0.38 12.98
N THR A 149 -10.12 -0.28 11.65
CA THR A 149 -11.37 -0.29 10.89
C THR A 149 -12.15 -1.59 11.10
N HIS A 150 -11.47 -2.74 11.07
CA HIS A 150 -12.09 -4.04 11.36
C HIS A 150 -12.67 -4.11 12.77
N GLN A 151 -12.01 -3.52 13.77
CA GLN A 151 -12.51 -3.45 15.15
C GLN A 151 -13.77 -2.59 15.28
N LEU A 152 -13.89 -1.53 14.47
CA LEU A 152 -15.01 -0.58 14.49
C LEU A 152 -16.19 -1.02 13.61
N ARG A 153 -16.07 -2.09 12.85
CA ARG A 153 -17.17 -2.64 12.04
C ARG A 153 -18.29 -3.14 12.93
N SER A 154 -19.52 -2.69 12.65
CA SER A 154 -20.74 -3.28 13.19
C SER A 154 -21.31 -4.24 12.13
N GLY A 155 -21.34 -5.54 12.37
CA GLY A 155 -21.89 -6.53 11.43
C GLY A 155 -21.22 -7.89 11.50
N ALA A 156 -21.50 -8.77 10.52
CA ALA A 156 -21.10 -10.16 10.50
C ALA A 156 -19.60 -10.38 10.76
N ALA A 157 -19.28 -11.41 11.54
CA ALA A 157 -17.92 -11.84 11.80
C ALA A 157 -17.13 -12.00 10.50
N THR A 158 -15.87 -11.57 10.51
CA THR A 158 -14.88 -11.90 9.48
C THR A 158 -15.00 -13.37 9.09
N ASN A 159 -14.98 -13.63 7.79
CA ASN A 159 -15.04 -14.99 7.28
C ASN A 159 -13.94 -15.85 7.95
N LYS A 160 -14.33 -16.78 8.80
CA LYS A 160 -13.43 -17.58 9.67
C LYS A 160 -12.45 -18.51 8.91
N ARG A 161 -12.28 -18.34 7.60
CA ARG A 161 -11.53 -19.30 6.76
C ARG A 161 -10.03 -19.05 6.63
N CYS A 162 -9.46 -18.01 7.22
CA CYS A 162 -8.06 -17.69 7.01
C CYS A 162 -7.29 -17.28 8.26
N ILE A 163 -7.36 -18.07 9.33
CA ILE A 163 -6.31 -18.07 10.37
C ILE A 163 -5.81 -19.51 10.48
N PRO A 164 -4.70 -19.88 9.85
CA PRO A 164 -3.96 -21.06 10.24
C PRO A 164 -3.45 -20.86 11.68
N ARG A 165 -3.71 -21.80 12.53
CA ARG A 165 -3.12 -21.87 13.88
C ARG A 165 -1.62 -22.17 13.76
#